data_76cc3539199e3bba725a32f2a3ace67e
#
_entry.id   76cc3539199e3bba725a32f2a3ace67e
#
_cell.length_a   1.000
_cell.length_b   1.000
_cell.length_c   1.000
_cell.angle_alpha   90.00
_cell.angle_beta   90.00
_cell.angle_gamma   90.00
#
_symmetry.space_group_name_H-M   'P 1'
#
loop_
_entity.id
_entity.type
_entity.pdbx_description
1 polymer ?
#
loop_
_entity_poly.entity_id
_entity_poly.type
_entity_poly.pdbx_seq_one_letter_code
_entity_poly.pdbx_strand_id
1 'polypeptide(L)'
;MSVIVNYINQFFFTLRIIDIPTLYIAGFNSCWVIILFIFSVFARKQKKVVFTILSFIPVINFAVFSISNYIKGALLEDLVRLGSFGGISLAFCVFSLIYANKERKKILKIFSGIIGVGVIAWSAFFLMCFCNHFCNFSHMSYSGSMAALIDELEKNYVLRDYKEIDFDALRQEYIPMAAEAEKNGDEVAFVAAVNNLCYEFHDAHISIGIPDEELQSKYSETMSGLNYGFTMVRLDDGKVIAIHTNEESDAFKKGICDGCEITGWDGEEINEAISKVRCPASGAFCNMPFSENEDFFKPIYLSGIGGETVRVKFIDSYGNEKEVTVKNEGSNEMRLLHSLGPFMDIGMVDVSDEESEEFAETVMLDDHCGYLRITSEHFNEFTDYPADINDDYPQLRKYLISKIEKLRSQGMDRLIFDIRGNEGGYQVVSDEIISLFSKEELVTYKGFYNGQNFIKYTDQVYKTSGDGRYADIPVVLLVNAGCCSGGDIIAYRLSFCPNVTLMGITTTAGSAQTTGGECMLSNSIVKVYYPITASLDDEGKVLIDSGKDRTSSIKLDVKIPLNYETVCHIFYNDYENYSDYDGFIDYEAEYAKRYLNKKQIIM
;
A
#
# COMPACT_ATOMS: atom_id res chain seq x y z
N MET A 1 29.73 15.91 10.25
CA MET A 1 29.35 15.76 8.84
C MET A 1 28.10 14.88 8.70
N SER A 2 27.98 13.76 9.42
CA SER A 2 26.79 12.89 9.41
C SER A 2 25.49 13.59 9.86
N VAL A 3 25.54 14.42 10.90
CA VAL A 3 24.39 15.17 11.40
C VAL A 3 23.84 16.16 10.36
N ILE A 4 24.74 16.87 9.65
CA ILE A 4 24.33 17.81 8.58
C ILE A 4 23.73 17.04 7.39
N VAL A 5 24.30 15.90 7.03
CA VAL A 5 23.75 15.04 5.96
C VAL A 5 22.39 14.48 6.35
N ASN A 6 22.18 14.09 7.62
CA ASN A 6 20.88 13.65 8.11
C ASN A 6 19.84 14.77 8.10
N TYR A 7 20.17 15.98 8.59
CA TYR A 7 19.27 17.14 8.50
C TYR A 7 18.93 17.50 7.05
N ILE A 8 19.90 17.42 6.16
CA ILE A 8 19.67 17.62 4.73
C ILE A 8 18.72 16.54 4.18
N ASN A 9 18.96 15.27 4.50
CA ASN A 9 18.11 14.16 4.04
C ASN A 9 16.69 14.23 4.65
N GLN A 10 16.57 14.59 5.92
CA GLN A 10 15.28 14.79 6.59
C GLN A 10 14.52 15.97 5.99
N PHE A 11 15.19 17.08 5.75
CA PHE A 11 14.61 18.22 5.03
C PHE A 11 14.10 17.81 3.65
N PHE A 12 14.85 16.98 2.94
CA PHE A 12 14.45 16.40 1.66
C PHE A 12 13.26 15.44 1.80
N PHE A 13 13.18 14.66 2.87
CA PHE A 13 12.04 13.77 3.14
C PHE A 13 10.76 14.58 3.42
N THR A 14 10.85 15.62 4.23
CA THR A 14 9.70 16.51 4.52
C THR A 14 9.21 17.24 3.27
N LEU A 15 10.10 17.54 2.31
CA LEU A 15 9.73 18.14 1.03
C LEU A 15 9.07 17.15 0.04
N ARG A 16 9.15 15.84 0.29
CA ARG A 16 8.55 14.80 -0.58
C ARG A 16 7.02 14.80 -0.60
N ILE A 17 6.40 15.37 0.41
CA ILE A 17 4.93 15.39 0.58
C ILE A 17 4.29 16.58 -0.17
N ILE A 18 5.05 17.31 -0.98
CA ILE A 18 4.56 18.51 -1.67
C ILE A 18 3.93 18.10 -3.00
N ASP A 19 2.67 18.39 -3.16
CA ASP A 19 1.86 18.07 -4.34
C ASP A 19 2.27 18.83 -5.63
N ILE A 20 1.83 18.33 -6.80
CA ILE A 20 2.05 18.93 -8.14
C ILE A 20 1.72 20.42 -8.19
N PRO A 21 0.63 20.87 -7.56
CA PRO A 21 0.29 22.27 -7.48
C PRO A 21 1.32 23.16 -6.80
N THR A 22 1.94 22.72 -5.73
CA THR A 22 3.00 23.49 -5.04
C THR A 22 4.27 23.60 -5.91
N LEU A 23 4.58 22.55 -6.67
CA LEU A 23 5.61 22.56 -7.72
C LEU A 23 5.38 23.63 -8.75
N TYR A 24 4.15 23.72 -9.27
CA TYR A 24 3.79 24.71 -10.27
C TYR A 24 4.04 26.12 -9.75
N ILE A 25 3.64 26.43 -8.51
CA ILE A 25 3.88 27.75 -7.89
C ILE A 25 5.36 28.02 -7.70
N ALA A 26 6.11 27.07 -7.16
CA ALA A 26 7.54 27.23 -6.92
C ALA A 26 8.31 27.42 -8.24
N GLY A 27 8.01 26.58 -9.24
CA GLY A 27 8.59 26.69 -10.58
C GLY A 27 8.22 28.01 -11.28
N PHE A 28 6.94 28.36 -11.27
CA PHE A 28 6.47 29.61 -11.86
C PHE A 28 7.11 30.84 -11.21
N ASN A 29 7.11 30.91 -9.87
CA ASN A 29 7.71 32.01 -9.14
C ASN A 29 9.21 32.10 -9.38
N SER A 30 9.93 30.97 -9.45
CA SER A 30 11.36 30.94 -9.74
C SER A 30 11.69 31.45 -11.14
N CYS A 31 10.96 30.99 -12.15
CA CYS A 31 11.11 31.50 -13.52
C CYS A 31 10.78 32.99 -13.61
N TRP A 32 9.74 33.44 -12.91
CA TRP A 32 9.35 34.83 -12.89
C TRP A 32 10.38 35.72 -12.20
N VAL A 33 11.03 35.24 -11.13
CA VAL A 33 12.16 35.90 -10.47
C VAL A 33 13.30 36.14 -11.45
N ILE A 34 13.67 35.14 -12.21
CA ILE A 34 14.76 35.24 -13.20
C ILE A 34 14.37 36.26 -14.28
N ILE A 35 13.16 36.21 -14.79
CA ILE A 35 12.64 37.15 -15.79
C ILE A 35 12.68 38.59 -15.26
N LEU A 36 12.20 38.82 -14.03
CA LEU A 36 12.22 40.15 -13.41
C LEU A 36 13.62 40.65 -13.13
N PHE A 37 14.57 39.77 -12.74
CA PHE A 37 15.98 40.13 -12.58
C PHE A 37 16.59 40.58 -13.90
N ILE A 38 16.39 39.82 -14.98
CA ILE A 38 16.86 40.19 -16.33
C ILE A 38 16.22 41.52 -16.74
N PHE A 39 14.94 41.72 -16.52
CA PHE A 39 14.22 42.96 -16.84
C PHE A 39 14.74 44.15 -16.01
N SER A 40 15.14 43.91 -14.74
CA SER A 40 15.67 44.97 -13.87
C SER A 40 17.03 45.51 -14.37
N VAL A 41 17.83 44.62 -14.95
CA VAL A 41 19.16 44.99 -15.52
C VAL A 41 19.00 45.83 -16.78
N PHE A 42 17.97 45.56 -17.60
CA PHE A 42 17.73 46.20 -18.90
C PHE A 42 16.70 47.32 -18.89
N ALA A 43 15.94 47.51 -17.79
CA ALA A 43 14.84 48.49 -17.75
C ALA A 43 15.36 49.94 -17.68
N ARG A 44 14.97 50.79 -18.69
CA ARG A 44 15.18 52.23 -18.69
C ARG A 44 14.17 52.94 -17.77
N LYS A 45 14.51 54.20 -17.34
CA LYS A 45 13.74 55.03 -16.38
C LYS A 45 12.20 55.12 -16.63
N GLN A 46 11.78 55.03 -17.89
CA GLN A 46 10.38 55.21 -18.32
C GLN A 46 9.47 53.97 -18.06
N LYS A 47 10.01 52.81 -17.62
CA LYS A 47 9.24 51.54 -17.47
C LYS A 47 9.00 51.16 -16.00
N LYS A 48 9.10 52.12 -15.06
CA LYS A 48 8.89 51.84 -13.61
C LYS A 48 7.51 51.24 -13.30
N VAL A 49 6.46 51.75 -13.94
CA VAL A 49 5.07 51.29 -13.74
C VAL A 49 4.89 49.85 -14.20
N VAL A 50 5.41 49.52 -15.40
CA VAL A 50 5.37 48.16 -15.95
C VAL A 50 6.14 47.18 -15.03
N PHE A 51 7.32 47.59 -14.57
CA PHE A 51 8.12 46.78 -13.66
C PHE A 51 7.41 46.51 -12.33
N THR A 52 6.75 47.55 -11.78
CA THR A 52 5.98 47.42 -10.54
C THR A 52 4.81 46.45 -10.73
N ILE A 53 4.05 46.58 -11.83
CA ILE A 53 2.93 45.65 -12.13
C ILE A 53 3.42 44.23 -12.28
N LEU A 54 4.50 44.01 -13.03
CA LEU A 54 5.07 42.68 -13.23
C LEU A 54 5.59 42.05 -11.92
N SER A 55 6.04 42.89 -10.94
CA SER A 55 6.51 42.41 -9.62
C SER A 55 5.39 41.84 -8.75
N PHE A 56 4.11 42.19 -8.99
CA PHE A 56 2.97 41.67 -8.24
C PHE A 56 2.44 40.32 -8.79
N ILE A 57 2.83 39.92 -10.01
CA ILE A 57 2.33 38.67 -10.63
C ILE A 57 2.57 37.44 -9.74
N PRO A 58 3.76 37.22 -9.13
CA PRO A 58 3.96 36.09 -8.22
C PRO A 58 3.01 36.08 -7.02
N VAL A 59 2.73 37.26 -6.44
CA VAL A 59 1.80 37.38 -5.30
C VAL A 59 0.37 37.09 -5.72
N ILE A 60 -0.05 37.57 -6.89
CA ILE A 60 -1.38 37.31 -7.44
C ILE A 60 -1.54 35.82 -7.76
N ASN A 61 -0.54 35.22 -8.41
CA ASN A 61 -0.55 33.79 -8.72
C ASN A 61 -0.64 32.95 -7.44
N PHE A 62 0.14 33.28 -6.41
CA PHE A 62 0.08 32.64 -5.10
C PHE A 62 -1.32 32.78 -4.47
N ALA A 63 -1.91 33.99 -4.45
CA ALA A 63 -3.22 34.23 -3.86
C ALA A 63 -4.33 33.44 -4.57
N VAL A 64 -4.36 33.47 -5.90
CA VAL A 64 -5.35 32.72 -6.71
C VAL A 64 -5.23 31.22 -6.41
N PHE A 65 -4.02 30.73 -6.31
CA PHE A 65 -3.77 29.32 -6.09
C PHE A 65 -4.13 28.89 -4.66
N SER A 66 -3.76 29.67 -3.64
CA SER A 66 -4.12 29.41 -2.24
C SER A 66 -5.64 29.41 -2.03
N ILE A 67 -6.35 30.35 -2.68
CA ILE A 67 -7.82 30.40 -2.64
C ILE A 67 -8.41 29.16 -3.35
N SER A 68 -7.86 28.76 -4.49
CA SER A 68 -8.33 27.58 -5.22
C SER A 68 -8.15 26.29 -4.41
N ASN A 69 -7.03 26.14 -3.73
CA ASN A 69 -6.79 24.97 -2.86
C ASN A 69 -7.64 24.98 -1.60
N TYR A 70 -7.84 26.13 -1.00
CA TYR A 70 -8.77 26.28 0.13
C TYR A 70 -10.20 25.85 -0.23
N ILE A 71 -10.69 26.28 -1.40
CA ILE A 71 -12.02 25.88 -1.92
C ILE A 71 -12.10 24.37 -2.17
N LYS A 72 -10.97 23.71 -2.48
CA LYS A 72 -10.89 22.26 -2.70
C LYS A 72 -10.67 21.45 -1.42
N GLY A 73 -10.68 22.09 -0.25
CA GLY A 73 -10.54 21.41 1.04
C GLY A 73 -9.10 21.07 1.45
N ALA A 74 -8.12 21.85 0.99
CA ALA A 74 -6.72 21.67 1.41
C ALA A 74 -6.54 21.81 2.92
N LEU A 75 -5.76 20.92 3.52
CA LEU A 75 -5.47 20.90 4.96
C LEU A 75 -4.67 22.14 5.39
N LEU A 76 -4.76 22.50 6.67
CA LEU A 76 -4.08 23.67 7.27
C LEU A 76 -2.55 23.63 7.04
N GLU A 77 -1.94 22.46 7.07
CA GLU A 77 -0.51 22.26 6.79
C GLU A 77 -0.11 22.70 5.39
N ASP A 78 -0.92 22.39 4.39
CA ASP A 78 -0.69 22.83 3.00
C ASP A 78 -0.80 24.35 2.90
N LEU A 79 -1.68 24.97 3.67
CA LEU A 79 -1.80 26.42 3.75
C LEU A 79 -0.58 27.07 4.42
N VAL A 80 0.03 26.43 5.42
CA VAL A 80 1.27 26.91 6.08
C VAL A 80 2.46 26.77 5.13
N ARG A 81 2.57 25.66 4.41
CA ARG A 81 3.59 25.46 3.38
C ARG A 81 3.44 26.47 2.24
N LEU A 82 2.23 26.65 1.74
CA LEU A 82 1.91 27.69 0.75
C LEU A 82 2.20 29.10 1.27
N GLY A 83 1.94 29.35 2.56
CA GLY A 83 2.25 30.63 3.24
C GLY A 83 3.74 30.98 3.23
N SER A 84 4.63 30.01 3.36
CA SER A 84 6.08 30.21 3.25
C SER A 84 6.50 30.66 1.84
N PHE A 85 5.89 30.10 0.80
CA PHE A 85 6.11 30.54 -0.59
C PHE A 85 5.53 31.94 -0.86
N GLY A 86 4.40 32.28 -0.24
CA GLY A 86 3.83 33.60 -0.27
C GLY A 86 4.76 34.66 0.33
N GLY A 87 5.39 34.33 1.44
CA GLY A 87 6.39 35.16 2.09
C GLY A 87 7.62 35.42 1.21
N ILE A 88 8.11 34.40 0.52
CA ILE A 88 9.21 34.49 -0.45
C ILE A 88 8.79 35.38 -1.65
N SER A 89 7.59 35.19 -2.18
CA SER A 89 7.06 36.01 -3.29
C SER A 89 6.90 37.48 -2.89
N LEU A 90 6.42 37.75 -1.67
CA LEU A 90 6.32 39.11 -1.12
C LEU A 90 7.68 39.74 -0.91
N ALA A 91 8.64 39.04 -0.31
CA ALA A 91 10.01 39.52 -0.13
C ALA A 91 10.64 39.88 -1.47
N PHE A 92 10.34 39.09 -2.51
CA PHE A 92 10.81 39.36 -3.87
C PHE A 92 10.16 40.60 -4.51
N CYS A 93 8.87 40.84 -4.29
CA CYS A 93 8.20 42.08 -4.70
C CYS A 93 8.86 43.31 -4.07
N VAL A 94 9.11 43.26 -2.76
CA VAL A 94 9.78 44.35 -2.02
C VAL A 94 11.20 44.59 -2.56
N PHE A 95 11.96 43.50 -2.81
CA PHE A 95 13.28 43.56 -3.46
C PHE A 95 13.21 44.26 -4.81
N SER A 96 12.30 43.83 -5.69
CA SER A 96 12.17 44.38 -7.04
C SER A 96 11.82 45.86 -7.02
N LEU A 97 10.94 46.30 -6.12
CA LEU A 97 10.56 47.70 -5.94
C LEU A 97 11.74 48.56 -5.42
N ILE A 98 12.54 48.03 -4.49
CA ILE A 98 13.73 48.72 -3.98
C ILE A 98 14.79 48.85 -5.08
N TYR A 99 15.02 47.79 -5.85
CA TYR A 99 16.02 47.77 -6.92
C TYR A 99 15.67 48.68 -8.10
N ALA A 100 14.37 48.75 -8.45
CA ALA A 100 13.91 49.63 -9.53
C ALA A 100 14.00 51.12 -9.17
N ASN A 101 14.11 51.48 -7.88
CA ASN A 101 14.20 52.88 -7.46
C ASN A 101 15.64 53.40 -7.44
N LYS A 102 16.00 54.20 -8.43
CA LYS A 102 17.37 54.76 -8.60
C LYS A 102 17.83 55.73 -7.49
N GLU A 103 16.89 56.30 -6.72
CA GLU A 103 17.17 57.29 -5.68
C GLU A 103 17.49 56.68 -4.31
N ARG A 104 17.37 55.34 -4.17
CA ARG A 104 17.67 54.65 -2.92
C ARG A 104 19.17 54.50 -2.66
N LYS A 105 19.54 54.59 -1.35
CA LYS A 105 20.94 54.49 -0.90
C LYS A 105 21.61 53.20 -1.39
N LYS A 106 22.89 53.29 -1.76
CA LYS A 106 23.67 52.16 -2.29
C LYS A 106 23.62 50.93 -1.41
N ILE A 107 23.55 51.09 -0.09
CA ILE A 107 23.45 50.02 0.92
C ILE A 107 22.12 49.21 0.75
N LEU A 108 20.98 49.88 0.52
CA LEU A 108 19.69 49.20 0.30
C LEU A 108 19.68 48.37 -0.99
N LYS A 109 20.43 48.79 -2.01
CA LYS A 109 20.59 48.02 -3.26
C LYS A 109 21.45 46.78 -3.07
N ILE A 110 22.51 46.89 -2.27
CA ILE A 110 23.36 45.74 -1.91
C ILE A 110 22.55 44.73 -1.11
N PHE A 111 21.80 45.18 -0.10
CA PHE A 111 20.96 44.31 0.74
C PHE A 111 19.88 43.63 -0.09
N SER A 112 19.22 44.36 -0.98
CA SER A 112 18.22 43.76 -1.86
C SER A 112 18.82 42.81 -2.88
N GLY A 113 20.05 43.02 -3.31
CA GLY A 113 20.81 42.08 -4.13
C GLY A 113 21.12 40.77 -3.42
N ILE A 114 21.52 40.83 -2.16
CA ILE A 114 21.79 39.65 -1.32
C ILE A 114 20.50 38.83 -1.13
N ILE A 115 19.37 39.50 -0.85
CA ILE A 115 18.06 38.83 -0.72
C ILE A 115 17.67 38.18 -2.05
N GLY A 116 17.87 38.87 -3.18
CA GLY A 116 17.57 38.31 -4.51
C GLY A 116 18.40 37.07 -4.84
N VAL A 117 19.69 37.10 -4.55
CA VAL A 117 20.55 35.91 -4.69
C VAL A 117 20.13 34.79 -3.77
N GLY A 118 19.74 35.10 -2.51
CA GLY A 118 19.19 34.12 -1.57
C GLY A 118 17.91 33.44 -2.08
N VAL A 119 17.00 34.23 -2.64
CA VAL A 119 15.75 33.70 -3.23
C VAL A 119 16.04 32.81 -4.45
N ILE A 120 16.97 33.23 -5.32
CA ILE A 120 17.37 32.41 -6.49
C ILE A 120 18.04 31.11 -6.03
N ALA A 121 18.95 31.18 -5.06
CA ALA A 121 19.64 30.02 -4.53
C ALA A 121 18.64 29.05 -3.84
N TRP A 122 17.70 29.59 -3.06
CA TRP A 122 16.62 28.81 -2.45
C TRP A 122 15.72 28.15 -3.49
N SER A 123 15.31 28.89 -4.52
CA SER A 123 14.49 28.37 -5.60
C SER A 123 15.20 27.30 -6.43
N ALA A 124 16.50 27.48 -6.70
CA ALA A 124 17.32 26.49 -7.39
C ALA A 124 17.51 25.23 -6.54
N PHE A 125 17.78 25.41 -5.25
CA PHE A 125 17.87 24.33 -4.28
C PHE A 125 16.56 23.55 -4.21
N PHE A 126 15.43 24.24 -4.13
CA PHE A 126 14.11 23.66 -4.12
C PHE A 126 13.81 22.85 -5.40
N LEU A 127 14.11 23.40 -6.58
CA LEU A 127 14.00 22.69 -7.86
C LEU A 127 14.89 21.46 -7.94
N MET A 128 16.12 21.54 -7.42
CA MET A 128 17.02 20.38 -7.34
C MET A 128 16.46 19.28 -6.43
N CYS A 129 15.84 19.67 -5.31
CA CYS A 129 15.20 18.74 -4.39
C CYS A 129 14.00 18.02 -5.06
N PHE A 130 13.26 18.75 -5.87
CA PHE A 130 12.08 18.26 -6.58
C PHE A 130 12.42 17.32 -7.73
N CYS A 131 13.48 17.62 -8.48
CA CYS A 131 13.89 16.77 -9.60
C CYS A 131 14.34 15.37 -9.16
N ASN A 132 14.57 15.15 -7.86
CA ASN A 132 15.08 13.88 -7.36
C ASN A 132 14.01 12.93 -6.78
N HIS A 133 12.73 13.33 -6.66
CA HIS A 133 11.75 12.51 -5.93
C HIS A 133 10.41 12.30 -6.62
N PHE A 134 10.03 13.14 -7.58
CA PHE A 134 8.89 12.92 -8.45
C PHE A 134 9.38 12.64 -9.86
N CYS A 135 9.33 11.36 -10.23
CA CYS A 135 9.77 10.96 -11.56
C CYS A 135 8.59 11.08 -12.53
N ASN A 136 8.66 12.07 -13.42
CA ASN A 136 7.66 12.26 -14.46
C ASN A 136 8.23 11.88 -15.82
N PHE A 137 7.90 10.67 -16.26
CA PHE A 137 8.28 10.12 -17.56
C PHE A 137 7.13 10.18 -18.58
N SER A 138 6.06 10.96 -18.30
CA SER A 138 4.87 11.03 -19.16
C SER A 138 5.15 11.54 -20.57
N HIS A 139 6.25 12.25 -20.76
CA HIS A 139 6.68 12.78 -22.08
C HIS A 139 7.49 11.76 -22.91
N MET A 140 7.81 10.60 -22.34
CA MET A 140 8.58 9.54 -23.01
C MET A 140 7.65 8.58 -23.75
N SER A 141 8.22 7.77 -24.64
CA SER A 141 7.56 6.61 -25.24
C SER A 141 7.31 5.51 -24.18
N TYR A 142 6.49 4.50 -24.46
CA TYR A 142 6.24 3.41 -23.52
C TYR A 142 7.54 2.71 -23.14
N SER A 143 8.34 2.32 -24.14
CA SER A 143 9.64 1.67 -23.91
C SER A 143 10.64 2.60 -23.20
N GLY A 144 10.63 3.88 -23.51
CA GLY A 144 11.48 4.89 -22.85
C GLY A 144 11.09 5.11 -21.39
N SER A 145 9.80 5.19 -21.07
CA SER A 145 9.33 5.35 -19.69
C SER A 145 9.53 4.09 -18.86
N MET A 146 9.40 2.89 -19.46
CA MET A 146 9.74 1.61 -18.84
C MET A 146 11.22 1.53 -18.45
N ALA A 147 12.12 1.90 -19.38
CA ALA A 147 13.55 1.94 -19.11
C ALA A 147 13.89 2.93 -17.96
N ALA A 148 13.28 4.11 -17.99
CA ALA A 148 13.46 5.13 -16.96
C ALA A 148 12.90 4.68 -15.59
N LEU A 149 11.79 3.95 -15.55
CA LEU A 149 11.26 3.34 -14.33
C LEU A 149 12.24 2.32 -13.74
N ILE A 150 12.77 1.41 -14.56
CA ILE A 150 13.72 0.40 -14.10
C ILE A 150 14.99 1.08 -13.54
N ASP A 151 15.50 2.11 -14.20
CA ASP A 151 16.67 2.88 -13.73
C ASP A 151 16.37 3.60 -12.40
N GLU A 152 15.15 4.10 -12.23
CA GLU A 152 14.72 4.74 -10.98
C GLU A 152 14.61 3.74 -9.83
N LEU A 153 14.02 2.57 -10.07
CA LEU A 153 13.90 1.50 -9.08
C LEU A 153 15.28 0.95 -8.69
N GLU A 154 16.17 0.73 -9.65
CA GLU A 154 17.56 0.32 -9.37
C GLU A 154 18.30 1.31 -8.47
N LYS A 155 18.04 2.60 -8.65
CA LYS A 155 18.69 3.65 -7.86
C LYS A 155 18.06 3.83 -6.48
N ASN A 156 16.75 3.83 -6.37
CA ASN A 156 16.02 4.38 -5.23
C ASN A 156 15.13 3.38 -4.48
N TYR A 157 14.82 2.21 -5.05
CA TYR A 157 14.09 1.18 -4.33
C TYR A 157 14.92 0.70 -3.13
N VAL A 158 14.35 0.79 -1.93
CA VAL A 158 15.10 0.63 -0.68
C VAL A 158 15.60 -0.79 -0.43
N LEU A 159 14.88 -1.81 -0.94
CA LEU A 159 15.20 -3.23 -0.71
C LEU A 159 15.91 -3.91 -1.89
N ARG A 160 16.35 -3.17 -2.92
CA ARG A 160 16.92 -3.75 -4.15
C ARG A 160 18.02 -4.80 -3.93
N ASP A 161 18.95 -4.50 -3.02
CA ASP A 161 20.07 -5.41 -2.73
C ASP A 161 19.65 -6.51 -1.72
N TYR A 162 18.71 -6.20 -0.82
CA TYR A 162 18.14 -7.17 0.11
C TYR A 162 17.40 -8.29 -0.63
N LYS A 163 16.66 -7.93 -1.69
CA LYS A 163 15.91 -8.87 -2.54
C LYS A 163 16.73 -9.41 -3.71
N GLU A 164 17.98 -8.96 -3.88
CA GLU A 164 18.90 -9.36 -4.96
C GLU A 164 18.26 -9.24 -6.37
N ILE A 165 17.61 -8.10 -6.65
CA ILE A 165 16.90 -7.86 -7.92
C ILE A 165 17.89 -7.80 -9.09
N ASP A 166 17.64 -8.58 -10.14
CA ASP A 166 18.41 -8.56 -11.39
C ASP A 166 17.81 -7.54 -12.38
N PHE A 167 18.23 -6.28 -12.25
CA PHE A 167 17.75 -5.19 -13.09
C PHE A 167 18.10 -5.34 -14.57
N ASP A 168 19.18 -6.06 -14.91
CA ASP A 168 19.53 -6.31 -16.30
C ASP A 168 18.56 -7.33 -16.94
N ALA A 169 18.14 -8.35 -16.21
CA ALA A 169 17.09 -9.25 -16.63
C ALA A 169 15.75 -8.51 -16.83
N LEU A 170 15.38 -7.62 -15.88
CA LEU A 170 14.17 -6.80 -16.00
C LEU A 170 14.19 -5.91 -17.25
N ARG A 171 15.32 -5.28 -17.57
CA ARG A 171 15.45 -4.48 -18.81
C ARG A 171 15.26 -5.32 -20.05
N GLN A 172 15.84 -6.52 -20.09
CA GLN A 172 15.75 -7.44 -21.24
C GLN A 172 14.33 -7.94 -21.46
N GLU A 173 13.55 -8.14 -20.42
CA GLU A 173 12.19 -8.66 -20.49
C GLU A 173 11.16 -7.54 -20.75
N TYR A 174 11.14 -6.49 -19.93
CA TYR A 174 10.02 -5.55 -19.89
C TYR A 174 10.11 -4.39 -20.89
N ILE A 175 11.31 -3.95 -21.28
CA ILE A 175 11.44 -2.90 -22.30
C ILE A 175 10.89 -3.35 -23.66
N PRO A 176 11.18 -4.58 -24.17
CA PRO A 176 10.56 -5.09 -25.39
C PRO A 176 9.04 -5.24 -25.30
N MET A 177 8.49 -5.66 -24.13
CA MET A 177 7.04 -5.75 -23.93
C MET A 177 6.38 -4.39 -24.05
N ALA A 178 6.94 -3.35 -23.42
CA ALA A 178 6.47 -1.98 -23.54
C ALA A 178 6.57 -1.45 -24.98
N ALA A 179 7.64 -1.78 -25.72
CA ALA A 179 7.80 -1.42 -27.13
C ALA A 179 6.76 -2.08 -28.05
N GLU A 180 6.39 -3.32 -27.79
CA GLU A 180 5.35 -4.01 -28.55
C GLU A 180 3.96 -3.42 -28.26
N ALA A 181 3.66 -3.11 -26.98
CA ALA A 181 2.43 -2.39 -26.60
C ALA A 181 2.35 -1.03 -27.30
N GLU A 182 3.45 -0.27 -27.34
CA GLU A 182 3.54 1.01 -28.03
C GLU A 182 3.25 0.90 -29.54
N LYS A 183 3.88 -0.06 -30.19
CA LYS A 183 3.69 -0.31 -31.63
C LYS A 183 2.24 -0.63 -31.98
N ASN A 184 1.52 -1.29 -31.08
CA ASN A 184 0.13 -1.68 -31.27
C ASN A 184 -0.85 -0.60 -30.76
N GLY A 185 -0.38 0.44 -30.06
CA GLY A 185 -1.22 1.45 -29.41
C GLY A 185 -2.06 0.86 -28.27
N ASP A 186 -1.57 -0.19 -27.61
CA ASP A 186 -2.30 -0.95 -26.60
C ASP A 186 -1.90 -0.50 -25.19
N GLU A 187 -2.73 0.38 -24.59
CA GLU A 187 -2.53 0.91 -23.25
C GLU A 187 -2.71 -0.16 -22.18
N VAL A 188 -3.66 -1.09 -22.36
CA VAL A 188 -3.89 -2.19 -21.41
C VAL A 188 -2.67 -3.12 -21.36
N ALA A 189 -2.09 -3.47 -22.51
CA ALA A 189 -0.87 -4.27 -22.57
C ALA A 189 0.33 -3.53 -21.94
N PHE A 190 0.41 -2.20 -22.08
CA PHE A 190 1.44 -1.41 -21.43
C PHE A 190 1.29 -1.42 -19.90
N VAL A 191 0.08 -1.19 -19.37
CA VAL A 191 -0.21 -1.29 -17.94
C VAL A 191 0.12 -2.68 -17.41
N ALA A 192 -0.26 -3.74 -18.14
CA ALA A 192 0.05 -5.12 -17.78
C ALA A 192 1.56 -5.38 -17.73
N ALA A 193 2.34 -4.84 -18.66
CA ALA A 193 3.81 -4.95 -18.64
C ALA A 193 4.42 -4.24 -17.42
N VAL A 194 3.92 -3.04 -17.06
CA VAL A 194 4.35 -2.31 -15.86
C VAL A 194 4.01 -3.09 -14.59
N ASN A 195 2.80 -3.64 -14.52
CA ASN A 195 2.36 -4.43 -13.37
C ASN A 195 3.16 -5.73 -13.21
N ASN A 196 3.45 -6.42 -14.31
CA ASN A 196 4.30 -7.60 -14.30
C ASN A 196 5.74 -7.29 -13.85
N LEU A 197 6.27 -6.11 -14.22
CA LEU A 197 7.54 -5.63 -13.66
C LEU A 197 7.45 -5.45 -12.14
N CYS A 198 6.39 -4.83 -11.63
CA CYS A 198 6.18 -4.64 -10.19
C CYS A 198 6.12 -5.97 -9.43
N TYR A 199 5.53 -6.99 -10.03
CA TYR A 199 5.45 -8.34 -9.47
C TYR A 199 6.83 -8.96 -9.17
N GLU A 200 7.86 -8.67 -9.97
CA GLU A 200 9.20 -9.23 -9.78
C GLU A 200 9.89 -8.81 -8.47
N PHE A 201 9.39 -7.75 -7.84
CA PHE A 201 9.93 -7.25 -6.57
C PHE A 201 9.40 -8.00 -5.34
N HIS A 202 8.31 -8.74 -5.47
CA HIS A 202 7.67 -9.43 -4.34
C HIS A 202 7.54 -8.54 -3.09
N ASP A 203 7.00 -7.34 -3.29
CA ASP A 203 6.87 -6.30 -2.27
C ASP A 203 5.46 -5.70 -2.32
N ALA A 204 4.70 -5.86 -1.24
CA ALA A 204 3.33 -5.35 -1.13
C ALA A 204 3.25 -3.82 -1.15
N HIS A 205 4.37 -3.11 -1.01
CA HIS A 205 4.44 -1.65 -1.12
C HIS A 205 4.84 -1.14 -2.51
N ILE A 206 5.07 -2.04 -3.47
CA ILE A 206 5.15 -1.68 -4.88
C ILE A 206 3.77 -1.88 -5.51
N SER A 207 3.20 -0.81 -6.05
CA SER A 207 1.86 -0.84 -6.63
C SER A 207 1.75 0.07 -7.84
N ILE A 208 0.69 -0.13 -8.62
CA ILE A 208 0.34 0.73 -9.72
C ILE A 208 -0.94 1.51 -9.42
N GLY A 209 -1.07 2.69 -10.02
CA GLY A 209 -2.32 3.45 -10.07
C GLY A 209 -2.61 3.85 -11.50
N ILE A 210 -3.84 3.65 -11.95
CA ILE A 210 -4.30 4.01 -13.29
C ILE A 210 -5.22 5.22 -13.14
N PRO A 211 -4.80 6.43 -13.59
CA PRO A 211 -5.59 7.65 -13.39
C PRO A 211 -6.88 7.71 -14.21
N ASP A 212 -6.94 6.99 -15.33
CA ASP A 212 -8.10 6.96 -16.21
C ASP A 212 -9.02 5.81 -15.81
N GLU A 213 -10.24 6.12 -15.37
CA GLU A 213 -11.22 5.14 -14.86
C GLU A 213 -11.67 4.14 -15.94
N GLU A 214 -11.77 4.56 -17.21
CA GLU A 214 -12.16 3.68 -18.31
C GLU A 214 -11.03 2.65 -18.60
N LEU A 215 -9.79 3.12 -18.59
CA LEU A 215 -8.63 2.24 -18.75
C LEU A 215 -8.49 1.30 -17.55
N GLN A 216 -8.71 1.79 -16.33
CA GLN A 216 -8.69 0.97 -15.12
C GLN A 216 -9.72 -0.16 -15.20
N SER A 217 -10.95 0.15 -15.61
CA SER A 217 -12.00 -0.86 -15.79
C SER A 217 -11.62 -1.91 -16.83
N LYS A 218 -11.12 -1.49 -17.99
CA LYS A 218 -10.66 -2.41 -19.06
C LYS A 218 -9.50 -3.28 -18.61
N TYR A 219 -8.57 -2.69 -17.86
CA TYR A 219 -7.44 -3.40 -17.30
C TYR A 219 -7.91 -4.46 -16.29
N SER A 220 -8.76 -4.10 -15.33
CA SER A 220 -9.31 -5.01 -14.32
C SER A 220 -10.07 -6.17 -14.96
N GLU A 221 -10.91 -5.91 -15.95
CA GLU A 221 -11.62 -6.95 -16.70
C GLU A 221 -10.64 -7.91 -17.41
N THR A 222 -9.60 -7.36 -18.05
CA THR A 222 -8.58 -8.17 -18.74
C THR A 222 -7.79 -9.03 -17.78
N MET A 223 -7.38 -8.48 -16.63
CA MET A 223 -6.55 -9.19 -15.64
C MET A 223 -7.35 -10.19 -14.82
N SER A 224 -8.63 -9.98 -14.63
CA SER A 224 -9.52 -10.96 -13.98
C SER A 224 -9.70 -12.23 -14.81
N GLY A 225 -9.42 -12.15 -16.13
CA GLY A 225 -9.48 -13.27 -17.03
C GLY A 225 -10.90 -13.70 -17.42
N LEU A 226 -11.02 -14.94 -17.85
CA LEU A 226 -12.23 -15.51 -18.44
C LEU A 226 -12.95 -16.43 -17.46
N ASN A 227 -14.27 -16.40 -17.48
CA ASN A 227 -15.12 -17.21 -16.60
C ASN A 227 -15.41 -18.57 -17.24
N TYR A 228 -14.90 -19.65 -16.65
CA TYR A 228 -15.18 -21.02 -17.06
C TYR A 228 -16.22 -21.72 -16.16
N GLY A 229 -16.94 -20.99 -15.34
CA GLY A 229 -18.04 -21.49 -14.53
C GLY A 229 -17.65 -22.07 -13.17
N PHE A 230 -16.37 -22.05 -12.79
CA PHE A 230 -15.88 -22.47 -11.48
C PHE A 230 -14.54 -21.79 -11.16
N THR A 231 -14.13 -21.86 -9.89
CA THR A 231 -12.81 -21.42 -9.41
C THR A 231 -12.05 -22.63 -8.85
N MET A 232 -10.77 -22.47 -8.58
CA MET A 232 -9.93 -23.52 -8.01
C MET A 232 -9.26 -23.05 -6.73
N VAL A 233 -9.14 -23.95 -5.75
CA VAL A 233 -8.36 -23.73 -4.53
C VAL A 233 -7.46 -24.92 -4.26
N ARG A 234 -6.25 -24.66 -3.72
CA ARG A 234 -5.33 -25.73 -3.29
C ARG A 234 -5.56 -26.01 -1.81
N LEU A 235 -5.76 -27.28 -1.48
CA LEU A 235 -5.84 -27.79 -0.11
C LEU A 235 -4.46 -28.08 0.47
N ASP A 236 -4.37 -28.22 1.79
CA ASP A 236 -3.13 -28.53 2.50
C ASP A 236 -2.53 -29.91 2.15
N ASP A 237 -3.33 -30.84 1.64
CA ASP A 237 -2.87 -32.14 1.12
C ASP A 237 -2.28 -32.05 -0.31
N GLY A 238 -2.27 -30.85 -0.89
CA GLY A 238 -1.74 -30.54 -2.22
C GLY A 238 -2.74 -30.70 -3.35
N LYS A 239 -3.95 -31.20 -3.09
CA LYS A 239 -5.00 -31.30 -4.10
C LYS A 239 -5.52 -29.93 -4.49
N VAL A 240 -5.81 -29.76 -5.75
CA VAL A 240 -6.50 -28.60 -6.29
C VAL A 240 -7.95 -28.99 -6.58
N ILE A 241 -8.90 -28.33 -5.96
CA ILE A 241 -10.31 -28.66 -6.12
C ILE A 241 -11.09 -27.52 -6.77
N ALA A 242 -12.16 -27.88 -7.49
CA ALA A 242 -13.15 -26.92 -7.99
C ALA A 242 -14.03 -26.41 -6.85
N ILE A 243 -14.31 -25.11 -6.87
CA ILE A 243 -15.25 -24.43 -5.97
C ILE A 243 -16.08 -23.39 -6.75
N HIS A 244 -17.15 -22.90 -6.16
CA HIS A 244 -18.04 -21.90 -6.79
C HIS A 244 -18.53 -22.33 -8.17
N THR A 245 -18.80 -23.61 -8.35
CA THR A 245 -19.26 -24.11 -9.64
C THR A 245 -20.71 -23.65 -9.89
N ASN A 246 -20.92 -22.91 -10.98
CA ASN A 246 -22.25 -22.49 -11.40
C ASN A 246 -22.98 -23.70 -12.04
N GLU A 247 -24.11 -24.10 -11.48
CA GLU A 247 -24.91 -25.24 -11.97
C GLU A 247 -25.44 -25.04 -13.41
N GLU A 248 -25.57 -23.81 -13.87
CA GLU A 248 -25.96 -23.50 -15.25
C GLU A 248 -24.80 -23.51 -16.24
N SER A 249 -23.55 -23.57 -15.75
CA SER A 249 -22.33 -23.48 -16.55
C SER A 249 -22.10 -24.65 -17.47
N ASP A 250 -21.26 -24.43 -18.49
CA ASP A 250 -20.77 -25.51 -19.38
C ASP A 250 -19.91 -26.51 -18.60
N ALA A 251 -19.14 -26.04 -17.59
CA ALA A 251 -18.35 -26.89 -16.71
C ALA A 251 -19.22 -27.89 -15.93
N PHE A 252 -20.26 -27.40 -15.27
CA PHE A 252 -21.17 -28.26 -14.50
C PHE A 252 -21.89 -29.29 -15.39
N LYS A 253 -22.39 -28.86 -16.55
CA LYS A 253 -23.03 -29.78 -17.54
C LYS A 253 -22.09 -30.87 -18.02
N LYS A 254 -20.78 -30.66 -17.92
CA LYS A 254 -19.73 -31.64 -18.28
C LYS A 254 -19.20 -32.44 -17.09
N GLY A 255 -19.78 -32.22 -15.91
CA GLY A 255 -19.53 -33.01 -14.70
C GLY A 255 -18.46 -32.46 -13.77
N ILE A 256 -18.00 -31.22 -13.96
CA ILE A 256 -17.19 -30.49 -12.97
C ILE A 256 -18.17 -29.91 -11.95
N CYS A 257 -18.01 -30.28 -10.71
CA CYS A 257 -18.77 -29.76 -9.57
C CYS A 257 -17.83 -29.48 -8.39
N ASP A 258 -18.35 -28.80 -7.39
CA ASP A 258 -17.58 -28.47 -6.19
C ASP A 258 -17.01 -29.73 -5.54
N GLY A 259 -15.71 -29.65 -5.18
CA GLY A 259 -14.94 -30.76 -4.62
C GLY A 259 -14.34 -31.71 -5.67
N CYS A 260 -14.65 -31.58 -6.97
CA CYS A 260 -13.91 -32.31 -8.00
C CYS A 260 -12.42 -31.93 -7.95
N GLU A 261 -11.53 -32.93 -7.95
CA GLU A 261 -10.08 -32.69 -7.98
C GLU A 261 -9.64 -32.34 -9.40
N ILE A 262 -9.08 -31.15 -9.61
CA ILE A 262 -8.55 -30.70 -10.89
C ILE A 262 -7.10 -31.17 -11.01
N THR A 263 -6.80 -31.96 -12.05
CA THR A 263 -5.49 -32.57 -12.28
C THR A 263 -4.76 -32.04 -13.50
N GLY A 264 -5.45 -31.25 -14.34
CA GLY A 264 -4.80 -30.64 -15.49
C GLY A 264 -5.59 -29.46 -16.05
N TRP A 265 -4.85 -28.49 -16.62
CA TRP A 265 -5.38 -27.26 -17.17
C TRP A 265 -4.75 -26.98 -18.54
N ASP A 266 -5.57 -26.84 -19.57
CA ASP A 266 -5.23 -26.59 -20.98
C ASP A 266 -4.13 -27.50 -21.55
N GLY A 267 -4.14 -28.75 -21.10
CA GLY A 267 -3.22 -29.81 -21.59
C GLY A 267 -1.93 -29.93 -20.78
N GLU A 268 -1.76 -29.13 -19.75
CA GLU A 268 -0.66 -29.23 -18.79
C GLU A 268 -1.12 -29.89 -17.48
N GLU A 269 -0.18 -30.46 -16.77
CA GLU A 269 -0.37 -30.92 -15.39
C GLU A 269 -0.70 -29.73 -14.49
N ILE A 270 -1.62 -29.90 -13.54
CA ILE A 270 -2.15 -28.77 -12.77
C ILE A 270 -1.06 -27.99 -12.02
N ASN A 271 -0.08 -28.68 -11.40
CA ASN A 271 1.00 -28.02 -10.68
C ASN A 271 1.96 -27.27 -11.60
N GLU A 272 2.18 -27.79 -12.82
CA GLU A 272 2.97 -27.09 -13.83
C GLU A 272 2.24 -25.85 -14.34
N ALA A 273 0.94 -25.93 -14.61
CA ALA A 273 0.13 -24.79 -15.00
C ALA A 273 0.11 -23.71 -13.89
N ILE A 274 -0.09 -24.11 -12.63
CA ILE A 274 -0.09 -23.19 -11.47
C ILE A 274 1.26 -22.47 -11.32
N SER A 275 2.38 -23.17 -11.52
CA SER A 275 3.72 -22.59 -11.36
C SER A 275 4.01 -21.41 -12.29
N LYS A 276 3.32 -21.35 -13.43
CA LYS A 276 3.45 -20.30 -14.45
C LYS A 276 2.56 -19.07 -14.19
N VAL A 277 1.63 -19.18 -13.24
CA VAL A 277 0.72 -18.09 -12.92
C VAL A 277 1.45 -16.99 -12.18
N ARG A 278 1.25 -15.76 -12.63
CA ARG A 278 1.60 -14.54 -11.92
C ARG A 278 0.33 -13.96 -11.32
N CYS A 279 0.35 -13.67 -10.03
CA CYS A 279 -0.76 -13.00 -9.37
C CYS A 279 -0.67 -11.52 -9.70
N PRO A 280 -1.66 -10.91 -10.37
CA PRO A 280 -1.56 -9.51 -10.73
C PRO A 280 -1.55 -8.62 -9.48
N ALA A 281 -0.56 -7.76 -9.38
CA ALA A 281 -0.58 -6.66 -8.44
C ALA A 281 -1.43 -5.55 -9.04
N SER A 282 -2.71 -5.41 -8.73
CA SER A 282 -3.52 -4.31 -9.24
C SER A 282 -4.48 -3.74 -8.22
N GLY A 283 -4.69 -2.44 -8.31
CA GLY A 283 -5.28 -1.60 -7.30
C GLY A 283 -6.70 -1.92 -6.80
N ALA A 284 -7.43 -2.85 -7.39
CA ALA A 284 -8.70 -3.32 -6.85
C ALA A 284 -8.54 -4.54 -5.92
N PHE A 285 -7.44 -5.27 -6.06
CA PHE A 285 -7.15 -6.50 -5.33
C PHE A 285 -5.83 -6.44 -4.58
N CYS A 286 -5.42 -5.25 -4.20
CA CYS A 286 -4.25 -4.97 -3.36
C CYS A 286 -3.00 -5.79 -3.68
N ASN A 287 -2.11 -5.17 -4.43
CA ASN A 287 -0.69 -5.16 -4.14
C ASN A 287 -0.07 -6.47 -3.71
N MET A 288 -0.40 -7.59 -4.39
CA MET A 288 0.05 -8.81 -3.82
C MET A 288 0.90 -9.65 -4.75
N PRO A 289 2.20 -9.54 -4.64
CA PRO A 289 2.98 -10.76 -4.64
C PRO A 289 3.29 -11.18 -3.20
N PHE A 290 2.48 -12.04 -2.64
CA PHE A 290 2.83 -12.68 -1.37
C PHE A 290 3.67 -13.90 -1.63
N SER A 291 4.82 -13.94 -1.01
CA SER A 291 5.75 -15.02 -1.22
C SER A 291 5.21 -16.37 -0.75
N GLU A 292 4.75 -16.48 0.49
CA GLU A 292 4.25 -17.74 1.06
C GLU A 292 2.80 -18.01 0.69
N ASN A 293 2.03 -16.95 0.37
CA ASN A 293 0.62 -17.07 0.02
C ASN A 293 0.41 -17.29 -1.49
N GLU A 294 1.43 -17.13 -2.33
CA GLU A 294 1.33 -17.33 -3.78
C GLU A 294 0.75 -18.69 -4.17
N ASP A 295 1.22 -19.76 -3.54
CA ASP A 295 0.75 -21.12 -3.85
C ASP A 295 -0.74 -21.32 -3.53
N PHE A 296 -1.27 -20.50 -2.63
CA PHE A 296 -2.69 -20.48 -2.31
C PHE A 296 -3.48 -19.70 -3.36
N PHE A 297 -3.01 -18.52 -3.79
CA PHE A 297 -3.73 -17.66 -4.73
C PHE A 297 -3.59 -18.09 -6.19
N LYS A 298 -2.45 -18.65 -6.60
CA LYS A 298 -2.22 -19.04 -8.00
C LYS A 298 -3.29 -19.94 -8.62
N PRO A 299 -3.84 -20.96 -7.94
CA PRO A 299 -4.95 -21.75 -8.50
C PRO A 299 -6.20 -20.91 -8.77
N ILE A 300 -6.50 -19.94 -7.90
CA ILE A 300 -7.65 -19.03 -8.06
C ILE A 300 -7.48 -18.23 -9.35
N TYR A 301 -6.32 -17.63 -9.57
CA TYR A 301 -6.03 -16.87 -10.80
C TYR A 301 -5.97 -17.76 -12.03
N LEU A 302 -5.40 -18.98 -11.92
CA LEU A 302 -5.35 -19.93 -13.05
C LEU A 302 -6.74 -20.23 -13.60
N SER A 303 -7.77 -20.26 -12.75
CA SER A 303 -9.15 -20.52 -13.16
C SER A 303 -9.70 -19.50 -14.16
N GLY A 304 -9.05 -18.35 -14.32
CA GLY A 304 -9.38 -17.31 -15.31
C GLY A 304 -8.49 -17.32 -16.57
N ILE A 305 -7.46 -18.16 -16.62
CA ILE A 305 -6.48 -18.16 -17.71
C ILE A 305 -6.84 -19.18 -18.78
N GLY A 306 -7.02 -18.72 -20.04
CA GLY A 306 -7.31 -19.58 -21.18
C GLY A 306 -7.82 -18.78 -22.38
N GLY A 307 -8.42 -19.46 -23.35
CA GLY A 307 -9.02 -18.88 -24.56
C GLY A 307 -10.56 -18.99 -24.57
N GLU A 308 -11.16 -19.01 -25.76
CA GLU A 308 -12.62 -19.27 -25.89
C GLU A 308 -13.04 -20.58 -25.21
N THR A 309 -12.12 -21.51 -25.09
CA THR A 309 -12.30 -22.79 -24.40
C THR A 309 -11.01 -23.17 -23.68
N VAL A 310 -11.15 -23.96 -22.62
CA VAL A 310 -10.04 -24.55 -21.87
C VAL A 310 -10.26 -26.07 -21.72
N ARG A 311 -9.19 -26.86 -21.82
CA ARG A 311 -9.25 -28.30 -21.53
C ARG A 311 -8.98 -28.53 -20.05
N VAL A 312 -9.89 -29.19 -19.36
CA VAL A 312 -9.79 -29.47 -17.94
C VAL A 312 -9.75 -30.97 -17.70
N LYS A 313 -8.70 -31.47 -17.05
CA LYS A 313 -8.64 -32.83 -16.50
C LYS A 313 -9.04 -32.79 -15.04
N PHE A 314 -9.88 -33.72 -14.63
CA PHE A 314 -10.37 -33.77 -13.25
C PHE A 314 -10.76 -35.20 -12.84
N ILE A 315 -10.82 -35.40 -11.54
CA ILE A 315 -11.38 -36.61 -10.92
C ILE A 315 -12.74 -36.21 -10.35
N ASP A 316 -13.80 -36.90 -10.79
CA ASP A 316 -15.15 -36.63 -10.33
C ASP A 316 -15.40 -37.19 -8.91
N SER A 317 -16.56 -36.88 -8.33
CA SER A 317 -16.97 -37.34 -6.98
C SER A 317 -17.05 -38.88 -6.85
N TYR A 318 -17.02 -39.61 -7.95
CA TYR A 318 -17.01 -41.09 -7.99
C TYR A 318 -15.59 -41.66 -8.15
N GLY A 319 -14.57 -40.81 -8.25
CA GLY A 319 -13.18 -41.23 -8.45
C GLY A 319 -12.81 -41.54 -9.91
N ASN A 320 -13.62 -41.14 -10.88
CA ASN A 320 -13.32 -41.37 -12.30
C ASN A 320 -12.53 -40.19 -12.88
N GLU A 321 -11.44 -40.47 -13.53
CA GLU A 321 -10.68 -39.49 -14.34
C GLU A 321 -11.45 -39.11 -15.60
N LYS A 322 -11.56 -37.81 -15.87
CA LYS A 322 -12.22 -37.24 -17.04
C LYS A 322 -11.40 -36.10 -17.62
N GLU A 323 -11.57 -35.87 -18.90
CA GLU A 323 -11.06 -34.69 -19.61
C GLU A 323 -12.21 -34.09 -20.43
N VAL A 324 -12.44 -32.78 -20.24
CA VAL A 324 -13.49 -32.06 -20.94
C VAL A 324 -12.94 -30.74 -21.48
N THR A 325 -13.56 -30.22 -22.53
CA THR A 325 -13.29 -28.86 -23.01
C THR A 325 -14.42 -27.97 -22.55
N VAL A 326 -14.12 -26.96 -21.73
CA VAL A 326 -15.07 -26.03 -21.13
C VAL A 326 -15.05 -24.71 -21.89
N LYS A 327 -16.23 -24.13 -22.13
CA LYS A 327 -16.36 -22.83 -22.79
C LYS A 327 -16.28 -21.69 -21.79
N ASN A 328 -15.71 -20.59 -22.25
CA ASN A 328 -15.76 -19.31 -21.57
C ASN A 328 -17.20 -18.73 -21.59
N GLU A 329 -17.66 -18.17 -20.49
CA GLU A 329 -18.99 -17.59 -20.28
C GLU A 329 -18.96 -16.06 -20.04
N GLY A 330 -17.79 -15.40 -20.20
CA GLY A 330 -17.61 -13.96 -20.04
C GLY A 330 -16.52 -13.58 -19.05
N SER A 331 -16.65 -12.44 -18.38
CA SER A 331 -15.68 -11.93 -17.43
C SER A 331 -15.65 -12.77 -16.14
N ASN A 332 -14.46 -12.93 -15.58
CA ASN A 332 -14.23 -13.64 -14.30
C ASN A 332 -14.17 -12.70 -13.08
N GLU A 333 -14.33 -11.41 -13.27
CA GLU A 333 -14.09 -10.40 -12.23
C GLU A 333 -14.85 -10.68 -10.92
N MET A 334 -16.17 -10.82 -10.99
CA MET A 334 -16.99 -11.08 -9.81
C MET A 334 -16.66 -12.41 -9.14
N ARG A 335 -16.36 -13.45 -9.92
CA ARG A 335 -15.97 -14.75 -9.38
C ARG A 335 -14.61 -14.69 -8.67
N LEU A 336 -13.66 -13.97 -9.25
CA LEU A 336 -12.35 -13.75 -8.66
C LEU A 336 -12.48 -13.00 -7.32
N LEU A 337 -13.28 -11.93 -7.28
CA LEU A 337 -13.61 -11.18 -6.06
C LEU A 337 -14.17 -12.11 -4.97
N HIS A 338 -15.19 -12.89 -5.28
CA HIS A 338 -15.79 -13.80 -4.32
C HIS A 338 -14.82 -14.87 -3.82
N SER A 339 -13.88 -15.28 -4.65
CA SER A 339 -12.90 -16.31 -4.28
C SER A 339 -11.73 -15.77 -3.46
N LEU A 340 -11.36 -14.51 -3.64
CA LEU A 340 -10.28 -13.84 -2.89
C LEU A 340 -10.78 -13.20 -1.59
N GLY A 341 -12.02 -12.71 -1.59
CA GLY A 341 -12.61 -11.94 -0.49
C GLY A 341 -12.39 -12.56 0.89
N PRO A 342 -12.70 -13.84 1.11
CA PRO A 342 -12.54 -14.47 2.43
C PRO A 342 -11.11 -14.47 2.97
N PHE A 343 -10.09 -14.40 2.11
CA PHE A 343 -8.68 -14.47 2.51
C PHE A 343 -7.99 -13.12 2.55
N MET A 344 -8.61 -12.12 1.96
CA MET A 344 -8.07 -10.76 1.88
C MET A 344 -8.85 -9.79 2.77
N ASP A 345 -10.01 -10.22 3.27
CA ASP A 345 -11.02 -9.35 3.87
C ASP A 345 -11.28 -8.09 3.01
N ILE A 346 -11.29 -8.31 1.71
CA ILE A 346 -11.74 -7.28 0.77
C ILE A 346 -13.22 -7.15 1.05
N GLY A 347 -13.55 -6.18 1.91
CA GLY A 347 -14.91 -5.94 2.32
C GLY A 347 -15.79 -5.80 1.09
N MET A 348 -16.68 -6.76 0.87
CA MET A 348 -17.85 -6.57 0.03
C MET A 348 -18.88 -5.74 0.83
N VAL A 349 -18.40 -4.73 1.54
CA VAL A 349 -19.24 -3.70 2.13
C VAL A 349 -19.75 -2.88 0.98
N ASP A 350 -21.02 -3.02 0.71
CA ASP A 350 -21.76 -2.10 -0.14
C ASP A 350 -21.55 -0.69 0.45
N VAL A 351 -20.72 0.13 -0.21
CA VAL A 351 -20.28 1.46 0.26
C VAL A 351 -21.46 2.47 0.28
N SER A 352 -22.70 1.95 0.20
CA SER A 352 -23.92 2.75 0.17
C SER A 352 -24.43 3.20 1.54
N ASP A 353 -23.94 2.64 2.64
CA ASP A 353 -24.35 3.05 3.99
C ASP A 353 -23.24 3.81 4.71
N GLU A 354 -23.41 5.13 4.79
CA GLU A 354 -22.61 6.10 5.56
C GLU A 354 -22.73 5.88 7.11
N GLU A 355 -22.81 4.66 7.59
CA GLU A 355 -22.67 4.41 9.02
C GLU A 355 -21.16 4.28 9.33
N SER A 356 -20.67 5.19 10.16
CA SER A 356 -19.29 5.23 10.63
C SER A 356 -18.92 3.87 11.22
N GLU A 357 -18.09 3.11 10.52
CA GLU A 357 -17.48 1.91 11.09
C GLU A 357 -16.66 2.32 12.31
N GLU A 358 -17.00 1.75 13.46
CA GLU A 358 -16.21 1.98 14.67
C GLU A 358 -14.77 1.48 14.43
N PHE A 359 -13.76 2.27 14.80
CA PHE A 359 -12.34 1.90 14.66
C PHE A 359 -12.01 0.52 15.29
N ALA A 360 -12.66 0.16 16.37
CA ALA A 360 -12.51 -1.13 17.04
C ALA A 360 -13.86 -1.72 17.41
N GLU A 361 -14.19 -2.84 16.79
CA GLU A 361 -15.42 -3.58 17.05
C GLU A 361 -15.20 -4.60 18.15
N THR A 362 -16.16 -4.75 19.05
CA THR A 362 -16.03 -5.68 20.19
C THR A 362 -17.34 -6.39 20.51
N VAL A 363 -17.24 -7.72 20.75
CA VAL A 363 -18.37 -8.55 21.17
C VAL A 363 -17.91 -9.68 22.11
N MET A 364 -18.79 -10.16 23.00
CA MET A 364 -18.57 -11.41 23.75
C MET A 364 -19.06 -12.58 22.92
N LEU A 365 -18.19 -13.55 22.63
CA LEU A 365 -18.55 -14.77 21.88
C LEU A 365 -19.12 -15.88 22.78
N ASP A 366 -18.81 -15.83 24.06
CA ASP A 366 -19.38 -16.65 25.13
C ASP A 366 -19.13 -15.96 26.49
N ASP A 367 -19.43 -16.59 27.61
CA ASP A 367 -19.28 -16.00 28.95
C ASP A 367 -17.84 -15.61 29.31
N HIS A 368 -16.84 -16.08 28.54
CA HIS A 368 -15.41 -15.92 28.83
C HIS A 368 -14.57 -15.39 27.68
N CYS A 369 -15.00 -15.57 26.44
CA CYS A 369 -14.24 -15.24 25.26
C CYS A 369 -14.71 -13.92 24.67
N GLY A 370 -13.87 -12.89 24.72
CA GLY A 370 -14.07 -11.63 24.01
C GLY A 370 -13.51 -11.69 22.60
N TYR A 371 -14.06 -10.84 21.73
CA TYR A 371 -13.59 -10.62 20.37
C TYR A 371 -13.37 -9.11 20.17
N LEU A 372 -12.23 -8.77 19.58
CA LEU A 372 -11.83 -7.42 19.20
C LEU A 372 -11.38 -7.46 17.75
N ARG A 373 -11.93 -6.60 16.90
CA ARG A 373 -11.53 -6.47 15.49
C ARG A 373 -11.03 -5.06 15.19
N ILE A 374 -9.90 -4.96 14.45
CA ILE A 374 -9.31 -3.72 13.94
C ILE A 374 -8.77 -4.00 12.54
N THR A 375 -9.39 -3.41 11.52
CA THR A 375 -9.06 -3.65 10.10
C THR A 375 -8.24 -2.53 9.44
N SER A 376 -8.04 -1.43 10.14
CA SER A 376 -7.28 -0.29 9.60
C SER A 376 -6.57 0.46 10.72
N GLU A 377 -5.45 1.08 10.40
CA GLU A 377 -4.70 1.96 11.30
C GLU A 377 -4.83 3.44 10.89
N HIS A 378 -5.86 3.77 10.12
CA HIS A 378 -6.25 5.13 9.82
C HIS A 378 -7.30 5.60 10.84
N PHE A 379 -6.90 6.54 11.68
CA PHE A 379 -7.68 7.01 12.79
C PHE A 379 -8.24 8.41 12.49
N ASN A 380 -9.28 8.46 11.66
CA ASN A 380 -9.84 9.74 11.20
C ASN A 380 -10.81 10.42 12.19
N GLU A 381 -11.39 9.69 13.14
CA GLU A 381 -12.42 10.21 14.04
C GLU A 381 -11.88 11.13 15.14
N PHE A 382 -10.59 11.05 15.43
CA PHE A 382 -9.94 11.86 16.45
C PHE A 382 -9.00 12.83 15.74
N THR A 383 -9.55 13.95 15.31
CA THR A 383 -8.94 14.97 14.44
C THR A 383 -7.69 15.65 14.98
N ASP A 384 -7.24 15.30 16.17
CA ASP A 384 -5.98 15.79 16.71
C ASP A 384 -4.84 14.86 16.27
N TYR A 385 -4.44 14.98 15.00
CA TYR A 385 -3.15 14.43 14.57
C TYR A 385 -2.06 15.06 15.44
N PRO A 386 -1.24 14.28 16.16
CA PRO A 386 -0.08 14.86 16.78
C PRO A 386 0.80 15.45 15.70
N ALA A 387 1.24 16.66 15.93
CA ALA A 387 2.14 17.38 15.02
C ALA A 387 3.53 16.72 14.99
N ASP A 388 3.82 15.78 15.90
CA ASP A 388 5.07 15.04 16.02
C ASP A 388 4.80 13.53 16.03
N ILE A 389 5.58 12.78 15.25
CA ILE A 389 5.55 11.30 15.19
C ILE A 389 5.91 10.61 16.52
N ASN A 390 6.44 11.37 17.48
CA ASN A 390 6.78 10.90 18.83
C ASN A 390 5.69 11.19 19.87
N ASP A 391 4.58 11.82 19.49
CA ASP A 391 3.50 12.10 20.42
C ASP A 391 2.73 10.82 20.75
N ASP A 392 2.46 10.62 22.04
CA ASP A 392 1.53 9.61 22.52
C ASP A 392 0.12 9.90 21.98
N TYR A 393 -0.63 8.84 21.67
CA TYR A 393 -2.05 8.92 21.33
C TYR A 393 -2.95 8.58 22.55
N PRO A 394 -3.02 9.43 23.57
CA PRO A 394 -3.71 9.10 24.81
C PRO A 394 -5.21 8.89 24.62
N GLN A 395 -5.81 9.47 23.60
CA GLN A 395 -7.23 9.31 23.29
C GLN A 395 -7.48 7.93 22.67
N LEU A 396 -6.68 7.52 21.70
CA LEU A 396 -6.73 6.16 21.12
C LEU A 396 -6.50 5.10 22.18
N ARG A 397 -5.47 5.26 23.02
CA ARG A 397 -5.20 4.35 24.14
C ARG A 397 -6.40 4.23 25.08
N LYS A 398 -7.01 5.35 25.49
CA LYS A 398 -8.22 5.35 26.34
C LYS A 398 -9.39 4.67 25.66
N TYR A 399 -9.58 4.91 24.37
CA TYR A 399 -10.64 4.29 23.59
C TYR A 399 -10.48 2.77 23.57
N LEU A 400 -9.31 2.25 23.17
CA LEU A 400 -9.01 0.82 23.13
C LEU A 400 -9.16 0.16 24.51
N ILE A 401 -8.63 0.81 25.57
CA ILE A 401 -8.81 0.36 26.95
C ILE A 401 -10.29 0.28 27.28
N SER A 402 -11.09 1.28 26.96
CA SER A 402 -12.54 1.28 27.26
C SER A 402 -13.26 0.12 26.60
N LYS A 403 -12.89 -0.23 25.35
CA LYS A 403 -13.47 -1.37 24.61
C LYS A 403 -13.10 -2.70 25.27
N ILE A 404 -11.85 -2.92 25.61
CA ILE A 404 -11.38 -4.18 26.23
C ILE A 404 -11.90 -4.30 27.68
N GLU A 405 -11.92 -3.23 28.46
CA GLU A 405 -12.48 -3.25 29.82
C GLU A 405 -14.00 -3.50 29.83
N LYS A 406 -14.73 -3.06 28.79
CA LYS A 406 -16.12 -3.42 28.60
C LYS A 406 -16.29 -4.95 28.49
N LEU A 407 -15.47 -5.61 27.67
CA LEU A 407 -15.47 -7.07 27.58
C LEU A 407 -15.10 -7.74 28.90
N ARG A 408 -14.07 -7.24 29.61
CA ARG A 408 -13.69 -7.76 30.94
C ARG A 408 -14.79 -7.62 31.98
N SER A 409 -15.53 -6.53 31.96
CA SER A 409 -16.68 -6.33 32.85
C SER A 409 -17.83 -7.32 32.59
N GLN A 410 -17.87 -7.93 31.41
CA GLN A 410 -18.83 -8.95 31.00
C GLN A 410 -18.34 -10.39 31.28
N GLY A 411 -17.11 -10.54 31.82
CA GLY A 411 -16.57 -11.85 32.21
C GLY A 411 -15.40 -12.34 31.35
N MET A 412 -14.93 -11.53 30.37
CA MET A 412 -13.83 -11.92 29.49
C MET A 412 -12.55 -12.27 30.27
N ASP A 413 -12.00 -13.46 30.07
CA ASP A 413 -10.70 -13.91 30.57
C ASP A 413 -9.75 -14.36 29.46
N ARG A 414 -10.22 -14.38 28.19
CA ARG A 414 -9.45 -14.67 26.97
C ARG A 414 -9.98 -13.85 25.79
N LEU A 415 -9.10 -13.56 24.83
CA LEU A 415 -9.41 -12.66 23.74
C LEU A 415 -9.06 -13.28 22.38
N ILE A 416 -9.96 -13.15 21.41
CA ILE A 416 -9.63 -13.22 20.00
C ILE A 416 -9.43 -11.79 19.53
N PHE A 417 -8.22 -11.49 19.08
CA PHE A 417 -7.90 -10.21 18.46
C PHE A 417 -7.79 -10.45 16.95
N ASP A 418 -8.71 -9.91 16.18
CA ASP A 418 -8.80 -10.08 14.74
C ASP A 418 -8.27 -8.85 14.02
N ILE A 419 -7.20 -9.04 13.25
CA ILE A 419 -6.62 -8.02 12.37
C ILE A 419 -6.61 -8.49 10.90
N ARG A 420 -7.41 -9.49 10.56
CA ARG A 420 -7.53 -9.93 9.16
C ARG A 420 -7.99 -8.76 8.31
N GLY A 421 -7.37 -8.58 7.12
CA GLY A 421 -7.63 -7.44 6.24
C GLY A 421 -7.05 -6.10 6.70
N ASN A 422 -6.28 -6.05 7.78
CA ASN A 422 -5.64 -4.81 8.22
C ASN A 422 -4.51 -4.42 7.27
N GLU A 423 -4.78 -3.54 6.34
CA GLU A 423 -3.81 -3.03 5.37
C GLU A 423 -2.74 -2.10 5.99
N GLY A 424 -2.85 -1.84 7.29
CA GLY A 424 -1.95 -0.95 8.00
C GLY A 424 -2.42 0.49 8.04
N GLY A 425 -1.45 1.40 8.13
CA GLY A 425 -1.67 2.84 8.27
C GLY A 425 -0.56 3.52 9.07
N TYR A 426 -0.93 4.26 10.11
CA TYR A 426 0.03 5.01 10.91
C TYR A 426 0.78 4.12 11.91
N GLN A 427 2.10 4.09 11.84
CA GLN A 427 2.98 3.33 12.74
C GLN A 427 2.68 3.57 14.24
N VAL A 428 2.35 4.79 14.61
CA VAL A 428 2.02 5.16 15.99
C VAL A 428 0.73 4.48 16.50
N VAL A 429 -0.20 4.16 15.60
CA VAL A 429 -1.42 3.41 15.94
C VAL A 429 -1.05 1.95 16.23
N SER A 430 -0.23 1.33 15.39
CA SER A 430 0.34 -0.01 15.67
C SER A 430 1.05 -0.04 17.02
N ASP A 431 1.88 0.97 17.32
CA ASP A 431 2.64 1.03 18.56
C ASP A 431 1.75 1.16 19.80
N GLU A 432 0.64 1.91 19.72
CA GLU A 432 -0.36 1.99 20.80
C GLU A 432 -1.08 0.66 21.02
N ILE A 433 -1.48 -0.03 19.95
CA ILE A 433 -2.11 -1.35 20.02
C ILE A 433 -1.14 -2.36 20.66
N ILE A 434 0.08 -2.45 20.15
CA ILE A 434 1.11 -3.36 20.66
C ILE A 434 1.40 -3.10 22.14
N SER A 435 1.46 -1.84 22.53
CA SER A 435 1.75 -1.42 23.92
C SER A 435 0.78 -1.99 24.94
N LEU A 436 -0.47 -2.26 24.58
CA LEU A 436 -1.47 -2.84 25.48
C LEU A 436 -1.20 -4.31 25.80
N PHE A 437 -0.55 -5.06 24.91
CA PHE A 437 -0.33 -6.50 25.04
C PHE A 437 1.12 -6.86 25.35
N SER A 438 2.09 -6.00 25.05
CA SER A 438 3.52 -6.21 25.32
C SER A 438 4.00 -5.43 26.55
N LYS A 439 4.76 -6.10 27.42
CA LYS A 439 5.47 -5.48 28.56
C LYS A 439 6.83 -4.90 28.18
N GLU A 440 7.28 -5.14 26.95
CA GLU A 440 8.56 -4.67 26.46
C GLU A 440 8.40 -3.38 25.66
N GLU A 441 9.32 -2.42 25.87
CA GLU A 441 9.50 -1.30 24.97
C GLU A 441 10.19 -1.81 23.71
N LEU A 442 9.45 -1.81 22.60
CA LEU A 442 9.95 -2.24 21.30
C LEU A 442 10.27 -1.01 20.46
N VAL A 443 11.39 -1.05 19.73
CA VAL A 443 11.84 0.08 18.91
C VAL A 443 11.85 -0.29 17.43
N THR A 444 11.32 0.59 16.60
CA THR A 444 11.40 0.51 15.14
C THR A 444 12.08 1.77 14.62
N TYR A 445 13.13 1.61 13.87
CA TYR A 445 13.82 2.71 13.19
C TYR A 445 13.37 2.76 11.73
N LYS A 446 13.12 3.94 11.21
CA LYS A 446 13.07 4.12 9.76
C LYS A 446 14.47 4.42 9.24
N GLY A 447 14.76 3.98 8.03
CA GLY A 447 16.08 4.17 7.44
C GLY A 447 16.09 4.02 5.93
N PHE A 448 17.23 4.31 5.32
CA PHE A 448 17.45 4.22 3.88
C PHE A 448 18.69 3.37 3.57
N TYR A 449 18.77 2.86 2.37
CA TYR A 449 19.93 2.12 1.88
C TYR A 449 20.89 3.05 1.14
N ASN A 450 22.17 3.08 1.54
CA ASN A 450 23.18 3.98 0.97
C ASN A 450 24.03 3.33 -0.14
N GLY A 451 23.67 2.12 -0.59
CA GLY A 451 24.43 1.33 -1.56
C GLY A 451 25.39 0.31 -0.93
N GLN A 452 25.52 0.30 0.41
CA GLN A 452 26.35 -0.65 1.15
C GLN A 452 25.64 -1.19 2.40
N ASN A 453 24.97 -0.30 3.13
CA ASN A 453 24.29 -0.64 4.39
C ASN A 453 23.01 0.17 4.54
N PHE A 454 22.10 -0.33 5.36
CA PHE A 454 20.98 0.46 5.85
C PHE A 454 21.45 1.48 6.89
N ILE A 455 21.01 2.72 6.75
CA ILE A 455 21.31 3.84 7.64
C ILE A 455 20.02 4.28 8.31
N LYS A 456 19.98 4.22 9.64
CA LYS A 456 18.84 4.69 10.43
C LYS A 456 18.70 6.20 10.39
N TYR A 457 17.48 6.71 10.27
CA TYR A 457 17.19 8.11 10.57
C TYR A 457 17.26 8.32 12.08
N THR A 458 17.76 9.47 12.51
CA THR A 458 17.93 9.78 13.95
C THR A 458 16.66 10.32 14.61
N ASP A 459 15.69 10.71 13.83
CA ASP A 459 14.46 11.40 14.20
C ASP A 459 13.19 10.65 13.81
N GLN A 460 13.32 9.51 13.15
CA GLN A 460 12.22 8.61 12.84
C GLN A 460 12.40 7.30 13.62
N VAL A 461 12.18 7.41 14.93
CA VAL A 461 12.30 6.31 15.88
C VAL A 461 10.94 6.13 16.55
N TYR A 462 10.31 5.02 16.28
CA TYR A 462 9.00 4.65 16.81
C TYR A 462 9.18 3.70 17.99
N LYS A 463 8.40 3.89 19.06
CA LYS A 463 8.54 3.12 20.29
C LYS A 463 7.20 2.74 20.87
N THR A 464 7.06 1.50 21.27
CA THR A 464 5.95 1.07 22.12
C THR A 464 6.18 1.50 23.58
N SER A 465 5.13 1.76 24.34
CA SER A 465 5.25 2.17 25.74
C SER A 465 5.54 1.01 26.71
N GLY A 466 5.32 -0.26 26.27
CA GLY A 466 5.46 -1.42 27.14
C GLY A 466 4.48 -1.45 28.33
N ASP A 467 3.26 -0.88 28.17
CA ASP A 467 2.21 -0.88 29.22
C ASP A 467 1.86 -2.32 29.63
N GLY A 468 1.70 -3.24 28.65
CA GLY A 468 1.44 -4.65 28.90
C GLY A 468 0.22 -4.94 29.76
N ARG A 469 -0.76 -4.04 29.75
CA ARG A 469 -1.98 -4.09 30.56
C ARG A 469 -2.74 -5.40 30.41
N TYR A 470 -2.71 -5.97 29.21
CA TYR A 470 -3.39 -7.22 28.86
C TYR A 470 -2.42 -8.37 28.55
N ALA A 471 -1.17 -8.25 28.96
CA ALA A 471 -0.15 -9.28 28.74
C ALA A 471 -0.36 -10.57 29.55
N ASP A 472 -1.31 -10.60 30.48
CA ASP A 472 -1.73 -11.75 31.29
C ASP A 472 -2.95 -12.49 30.72
N ILE A 473 -3.59 -11.93 29.69
CA ILE A 473 -4.76 -12.54 29.04
C ILE A 473 -4.30 -13.43 27.89
N PRO A 474 -4.74 -14.69 27.77
CA PRO A 474 -4.52 -15.49 26.58
C PRO A 474 -5.18 -14.85 25.36
N VAL A 475 -4.39 -14.63 24.30
CA VAL A 475 -4.84 -13.99 23.05
C VAL A 475 -4.59 -14.95 21.89
N VAL A 476 -5.57 -15.10 21.01
CA VAL A 476 -5.37 -15.55 19.64
C VAL A 476 -5.42 -14.31 18.76
N LEU A 477 -4.33 -14.05 18.02
CA LEU A 477 -4.27 -13.02 17.01
C LEU A 477 -4.58 -13.65 15.65
N LEU A 478 -5.76 -13.35 15.10
CA LEU A 478 -6.17 -13.80 13.77
C LEU A 478 -5.56 -12.89 12.70
N VAL A 479 -4.92 -13.52 11.73
CA VAL A 479 -4.26 -12.85 10.61
C VAL A 479 -4.60 -13.53 9.28
N ASN A 480 -4.50 -12.80 8.19
CA ASN A 480 -4.59 -13.35 6.83
C ASN A 480 -3.68 -12.58 5.86
N ALA A 481 -3.72 -12.94 4.58
CA ALA A 481 -2.93 -12.32 3.53
C ALA A 481 -3.24 -10.83 3.30
N GLY A 482 -4.39 -10.33 3.76
CA GLY A 482 -4.75 -8.91 3.73
C GLY A 482 -4.04 -8.06 4.80
N CYS A 483 -3.41 -8.69 5.81
CA CYS A 483 -2.61 -7.93 6.78
C CYS A 483 -1.32 -7.45 6.15
N CYS A 484 -1.12 -6.15 6.05
CA CYS A 484 0.04 -5.52 5.42
C CYS A 484 0.54 -4.32 6.23
N SER A 485 1.79 -3.91 6.04
CA SER A 485 2.34 -2.66 6.59
C SER A 485 2.23 -2.58 8.12
N GLY A 486 1.41 -1.70 8.68
CA GLY A 486 1.14 -1.63 10.12
C GLY A 486 0.53 -2.91 10.67
N GLY A 487 -0.38 -3.57 9.93
CA GLY A 487 -0.93 -4.88 10.26
C GLY A 487 0.15 -5.95 10.40
N ASP A 488 1.15 -5.96 9.49
CA ASP A 488 2.34 -6.80 9.63
C ASP A 488 3.15 -6.47 10.89
N ILE A 489 3.29 -5.19 11.22
CA ILE A 489 4.03 -4.76 12.42
C ILE A 489 3.33 -5.26 13.69
N ILE A 490 2.00 -5.15 13.76
CA ILE A 490 1.23 -5.71 14.89
C ILE A 490 1.45 -7.22 14.98
N ALA A 491 1.25 -7.95 13.90
CA ALA A 491 1.43 -9.40 13.86
C ALA A 491 2.84 -9.82 14.28
N TYR A 492 3.87 -9.20 13.68
CA TYR A 492 5.27 -9.49 13.98
C TYR A 492 5.62 -9.23 15.44
N ARG A 493 5.27 -8.05 15.96
CA ARG A 493 5.61 -7.68 17.34
C ARG A 493 4.87 -8.50 18.37
N LEU A 494 3.60 -8.78 18.15
CA LEU A 494 2.80 -9.60 19.07
C LEU A 494 3.15 -11.09 19.01
N SER A 495 3.75 -11.59 17.92
CA SER A 495 4.23 -12.98 17.85
C SER A 495 5.31 -13.31 18.90
N PHE A 496 6.02 -12.31 19.42
CA PHE A 496 7.00 -12.48 20.51
C PHE A 496 6.38 -12.44 21.91
N CYS A 497 5.09 -12.11 22.03
CA CYS A 497 4.42 -12.05 23.33
C CYS A 497 3.96 -13.45 23.74
N PRO A 498 4.37 -13.97 24.92
CA PRO A 498 4.12 -15.37 25.29
C PRO A 498 2.63 -15.71 25.51
N ASN A 499 1.79 -14.70 25.70
CA ASN A 499 0.34 -14.85 25.86
C ASN A 499 -0.41 -14.78 24.51
N VAL A 500 0.27 -14.43 23.41
CA VAL A 500 -0.33 -14.31 22.06
C VAL A 500 -0.02 -15.56 21.24
N THR A 501 -0.97 -16.02 20.47
CA THR A 501 -0.84 -17.11 19.50
C THR A 501 -1.30 -16.58 18.14
N LEU A 502 -0.39 -16.49 17.16
CA LEU A 502 -0.73 -16.14 15.78
C LEU A 502 -1.45 -17.29 15.10
N MET A 503 -2.61 -17.02 14.50
CA MET A 503 -3.45 -18.03 13.87
C MET A 503 -4.07 -17.50 12.57
N GLY A 504 -4.18 -18.36 11.57
CA GLY A 504 -4.82 -18.06 10.28
C GLY A 504 -4.75 -19.24 9.31
N ILE A 505 -5.43 -19.13 8.20
CA ILE A 505 -5.31 -20.05 7.06
C ILE A 505 -4.08 -19.67 6.23
N THR A 506 -3.92 -18.38 5.97
CA THR A 506 -2.76 -17.78 5.30
C THR A 506 -1.97 -16.92 6.28
N THR A 507 -0.68 -16.74 6.04
CA THR A 507 0.11 -15.76 6.79
C THR A 507 -0.17 -14.33 6.28
N THR A 508 0.41 -13.32 6.93
CA THR A 508 0.31 -11.92 6.50
C THR A 508 1.09 -11.64 5.20
N ALA A 509 0.99 -10.43 4.67
CA ALA A 509 1.73 -9.99 3.49
C ALA A 509 3.26 -10.06 3.69
N GLY A 510 3.73 -9.83 4.90
CA GLY A 510 5.15 -9.85 5.22
C GLY A 510 5.92 -8.69 4.61
N SER A 511 5.34 -7.50 4.58
CA SER A 511 5.96 -6.29 4.04
C SER A 511 5.57 -5.06 4.85
N ALA A 512 6.55 -4.42 5.50
CA ALA A 512 6.32 -3.28 6.40
C ALA A 512 7.21 -2.07 6.07
N GLN A 513 7.41 -1.80 4.79
CA GLN A 513 8.24 -0.69 4.34
C GLN A 513 7.39 0.59 4.18
N THR A 514 8.02 1.73 3.98
CA THR A 514 7.31 2.99 3.81
C THR A 514 7.37 3.43 2.36
N THR A 515 6.21 3.52 1.72
CA THR A 515 6.04 4.09 0.39
C THR A 515 6.46 5.57 0.38
N GLY A 516 6.92 6.07 -0.75
CA GLY A 516 7.30 7.49 -0.89
C GLY A 516 7.96 7.80 -2.22
N GLY A 517 8.29 6.77 -3.01
CA GLY A 517 8.66 6.91 -4.41
C GLY A 517 7.42 6.86 -5.29
N GLU A 518 7.36 7.72 -6.30
CA GLU A 518 6.28 7.78 -7.28
C GLU A 518 6.86 8.07 -8.67
N CYS A 519 6.46 7.30 -9.67
CA CYS A 519 6.80 7.51 -11.07
C CYS A 519 5.54 7.60 -11.92
N MET A 520 5.38 8.68 -12.67
CA MET A 520 4.35 8.79 -13.71
C MET A 520 4.94 8.37 -15.04
N LEU A 521 4.34 7.39 -15.70
CA LEU A 521 4.82 6.85 -16.97
C LEU A 521 4.12 7.48 -18.18
N SER A 522 4.51 7.04 -19.37
CA SER A 522 4.11 7.58 -20.67
C SER A 522 2.66 8.04 -20.74
N ASN A 523 2.42 9.23 -21.29
CA ASN A 523 1.09 9.85 -21.47
C ASN A 523 0.24 9.92 -20.18
N SER A 524 0.85 9.78 -19.00
CA SER A 524 0.16 9.66 -17.71
C SER A 524 -0.78 8.45 -17.61
N ILE A 525 -0.50 7.39 -18.35
CA ILE A 525 -1.30 6.17 -18.41
C ILE A 525 -1.30 5.44 -17.07
N VAL A 526 -0.11 5.32 -16.44
CA VAL A 526 0.07 4.56 -15.20
C VAL A 526 1.08 5.25 -14.29
N LYS A 527 0.82 5.19 -13.00
CA LYS A 527 1.74 5.53 -11.92
C LYS A 527 2.29 4.27 -11.29
N VAL A 528 3.52 4.34 -10.80
CA VAL A 528 4.14 3.30 -9.97
C VAL A 528 4.52 3.92 -8.64
N TYR A 529 4.08 3.30 -7.54
CA TYR A 529 4.47 3.63 -6.18
C TYR A 529 5.46 2.59 -5.67
N TYR A 530 6.46 3.01 -4.90
CA TYR A 530 7.46 2.07 -4.38
C TYR A 530 8.08 2.56 -3.06
N PRO A 531 8.57 1.66 -2.20
CA PRO A 531 9.17 2.05 -0.94
C PRO A 531 10.60 2.60 -1.12
N ILE A 532 10.85 3.67 -0.38
CA ILE A 532 12.14 4.36 -0.33
C ILE A 532 12.72 4.39 1.09
N THR A 533 11.95 3.92 2.06
CA THR A 533 12.33 3.89 3.48
C THR A 533 12.04 2.51 4.04
N ALA A 534 13.05 1.91 4.68
CA ALA A 534 12.96 0.62 5.34
C ALA A 534 12.63 0.75 6.82
N SER A 535 11.87 -0.21 7.34
CA SER A 535 11.69 -0.45 8.78
C SER A 535 12.83 -1.33 9.27
N LEU A 536 13.57 -0.88 10.29
CA LEU A 536 14.80 -1.51 10.77
C LEU A 536 14.71 -1.82 12.28
N ASP A 537 15.42 -2.86 12.70
CA ASP A 537 15.63 -3.19 14.09
C ASP A 537 16.79 -2.40 14.73
N ASP A 538 17.11 -2.71 15.98
CA ASP A 538 18.23 -2.10 16.73
C ASP A 538 19.60 -2.36 16.09
N GLU A 539 19.76 -3.44 15.35
CA GLU A 539 21.00 -3.76 14.64
C GLU A 539 21.08 -3.12 13.24
N GLY A 540 19.99 -2.49 12.78
CA GLY A 540 19.88 -1.87 11.45
C GLY A 540 19.54 -2.88 10.36
N LYS A 541 18.98 -4.05 10.71
CA LYS A 541 18.46 -5.03 9.76
C LYS A 541 17.02 -4.72 9.40
N VAL A 542 16.61 -5.13 8.21
CA VAL A 542 15.21 -5.05 7.78
C VAL A 542 14.35 -5.86 8.73
N LEU A 543 13.31 -5.23 9.25
CA LEU A 543 12.48 -5.78 10.32
C LEU A 543 11.51 -6.84 9.81
N ILE A 544 10.78 -6.50 8.76
CA ILE A 544 9.74 -7.36 8.17
C ILE A 544 9.81 -7.19 6.66
N ASP A 545 10.20 -8.23 5.95
CA ASP A 545 10.01 -8.37 4.51
C ASP A 545 10.34 -9.80 4.07
N SER A 546 9.94 -10.18 2.86
CA SER A 546 10.39 -11.39 2.22
C SER A 546 11.71 -11.14 1.47
N GLY A 547 12.71 -12.00 1.68
CA GLY A 547 13.96 -11.98 0.93
C GLY A 547 13.82 -12.58 -0.47
N LYS A 548 14.95 -12.90 -1.10
CA LYS A 548 14.99 -13.54 -2.42
C LYS A 548 14.37 -14.94 -2.45
N ASP A 549 14.34 -15.61 -1.31
CA ASP A 549 13.70 -16.93 -1.14
C ASP A 549 12.18 -16.85 -1.02
N ARG A 550 11.65 -15.62 -1.03
CA ARG A 550 10.22 -15.32 -0.93
C ARG A 550 9.57 -15.83 0.35
N THR A 551 10.32 -15.98 1.41
CA THR A 551 9.82 -16.42 2.71
C THR A 551 9.52 -15.22 3.60
N SER A 552 8.28 -15.09 4.08
CA SER A 552 7.92 -14.06 5.06
C SER A 552 8.64 -14.28 6.38
N SER A 553 8.96 -13.20 7.07
CA SER A 553 9.51 -13.25 8.45
C SER A 553 8.44 -13.54 9.49
N ILE A 554 7.16 -13.52 9.14
CA ILE A 554 6.03 -13.75 10.05
C ILE A 554 5.48 -15.16 9.83
N LYS A 555 5.52 -15.98 10.90
CA LYS A 555 5.07 -17.37 10.86
C LYS A 555 3.88 -17.56 11.79
N LEU A 556 2.91 -18.34 11.34
CA LEU A 556 1.79 -18.74 12.17
C LEU A 556 2.26 -19.73 13.26
N ASP A 557 1.83 -19.51 14.51
CA ASP A 557 1.97 -20.52 15.57
C ASP A 557 1.00 -21.69 15.36
N VAL A 558 -0.20 -21.36 14.85
CA VAL A 558 -1.24 -22.34 14.54
C VAL A 558 -1.81 -22.03 13.15
N LYS A 559 -1.54 -22.91 12.20
CA LYS A 559 -2.22 -22.86 10.90
C LYS A 559 -3.59 -23.51 11.03
N ILE A 560 -4.63 -22.81 10.64
CA ILE A 560 -5.97 -23.38 10.46
C ILE A 560 -5.92 -24.28 9.22
N PRO A 561 -6.24 -25.58 9.34
CA PRO A 561 -6.12 -26.48 8.20
C PRO A 561 -7.09 -26.11 7.08
N LEU A 562 -6.57 -25.98 5.87
CA LEU A 562 -7.37 -25.80 4.67
C LEU A 562 -7.65 -27.17 4.04
N ASN A 563 -8.77 -27.76 4.42
CA ASN A 563 -9.31 -28.99 3.86
C ASN A 563 -10.69 -28.73 3.24
N TYR A 564 -11.33 -29.75 2.67
CA TYR A 564 -12.62 -29.59 2.03
C TYR A 564 -13.72 -29.09 2.98
N GLU A 565 -13.73 -29.52 4.25
CA GLU A 565 -14.68 -29.06 5.26
C GLU A 565 -14.49 -27.54 5.53
N THR A 566 -13.25 -27.10 5.70
CA THR A 566 -12.92 -25.68 5.88
C THR A 566 -13.34 -24.85 4.67
N VAL A 567 -13.07 -25.35 3.46
CA VAL A 567 -13.51 -24.72 2.21
C VAL A 567 -15.03 -24.56 2.16
N CYS A 568 -15.78 -25.62 2.55
CA CYS A 568 -17.25 -25.54 2.61
C CYS A 568 -17.74 -24.47 3.60
N HIS A 569 -17.10 -24.34 4.75
CA HIS A 569 -17.46 -23.30 5.71
C HIS A 569 -17.16 -21.89 5.18
N ILE A 570 -15.97 -21.66 4.66
CA ILE A 570 -15.55 -20.35 4.19
C ILE A 570 -16.39 -19.85 3.01
N PHE A 571 -16.63 -20.71 2.02
CA PHE A 571 -17.23 -20.27 0.76
C PHE A 571 -18.74 -20.44 0.68
N TYR A 572 -19.35 -21.32 1.50
CA TYR A 572 -20.76 -21.63 1.34
C TYR A 572 -21.59 -21.40 2.59
N ASN A 573 -21.04 -21.59 3.79
CA ASN A 573 -21.84 -21.48 5.02
C ASN A 573 -21.72 -20.09 5.64
N ASP A 574 -20.53 -19.52 5.66
CA ASP A 574 -20.32 -18.26 6.35
C ASP A 574 -20.78 -17.08 5.51
N TYR A 575 -20.71 -17.20 4.18
CA TYR A 575 -21.12 -16.14 3.26
C TYR A 575 -22.63 -15.89 3.21
N GLU A 576 -23.48 -16.96 3.32
CA GLU A 576 -24.94 -16.80 3.41
C GLU A 576 -25.39 -16.34 4.80
N ASN A 577 -24.59 -16.61 5.85
CA ASN A 577 -24.87 -16.22 7.23
C ASN A 577 -24.34 -14.82 7.60
N TYR A 578 -23.49 -14.22 6.79
CA TYR A 578 -22.95 -12.87 7.02
C TYR A 578 -24.03 -11.78 7.00
N SER A 579 -25.16 -12.01 6.33
CA SER A 579 -26.27 -11.05 6.26
C SER A 579 -27.25 -11.10 7.46
N ASP A 580 -27.24 -12.18 8.27
CA ASP A 580 -28.24 -12.40 9.30
C ASP A 580 -27.70 -12.40 10.74
N TYR A 581 -26.41 -12.30 10.93
CA TYR A 581 -25.76 -12.18 12.24
C TYR A 581 -25.10 -10.79 12.40
N ASP A 582 -24.99 -10.33 13.64
CA ASP A 582 -24.10 -9.21 14.02
C ASP A 582 -22.61 -9.55 13.69
N GLY A 583 -22.36 -9.98 12.52
CA GLY A 583 -21.22 -9.97 11.60
C GLY A 583 -19.91 -10.63 12.02
N PHE A 584 -19.71 -11.17 13.26
CA PHE A 584 -18.35 -11.36 13.80
C PHE A 584 -17.90 -12.81 13.97
N ILE A 585 -18.71 -13.81 13.70
CA ILE A 585 -18.34 -15.21 13.97
C ILE A 585 -18.31 -16.02 12.69
N ASP A 586 -17.18 -16.02 12.04
CA ASP A 586 -16.86 -16.92 10.96
C ASP A 586 -16.19 -18.22 11.46
N TYR A 587 -15.85 -19.11 10.53
CA TYR A 587 -15.18 -20.37 10.83
C TYR A 587 -13.84 -20.20 11.55
N GLU A 588 -13.02 -19.20 11.18
CA GLU A 588 -11.72 -18.96 11.78
C GLU A 588 -11.85 -18.47 13.22
N ALA A 589 -12.79 -17.55 13.50
CA ALA A 589 -13.07 -17.08 14.84
C ALA A 589 -13.59 -18.21 15.75
N GLU A 590 -14.48 -19.08 15.24
CA GLU A 590 -14.93 -20.27 15.96
C GLU A 590 -13.80 -21.28 16.20
N TYR A 591 -12.89 -21.45 15.25
CA TYR A 591 -11.71 -22.28 15.42
C TYR A 591 -10.79 -21.72 16.52
N ALA A 592 -10.55 -20.43 16.52
CA ALA A 592 -9.78 -19.71 17.54
C ALA A 592 -10.41 -19.83 18.93
N LYS A 593 -11.72 -19.66 19.04
CA LYS A 593 -12.48 -19.85 20.30
C LYS A 593 -12.33 -21.26 20.86
N ARG A 594 -12.49 -22.28 20.01
CA ARG A 594 -12.27 -23.69 20.40
C ARG A 594 -10.84 -23.97 20.85
N TYR A 595 -9.85 -23.34 20.21
CA TYR A 595 -8.45 -23.45 20.61
C TYR A 595 -8.20 -22.86 22.00
N LEU A 596 -8.66 -21.64 22.27
CA LEU A 596 -8.55 -20.97 23.56
C LEU A 596 -9.22 -21.79 24.69
N ASN A 597 -10.41 -22.33 24.42
CA ASN A 597 -11.14 -23.17 25.38
C ASN A 597 -10.39 -24.45 25.73
N LYS A 598 -9.71 -25.11 24.77
CA LYS A 598 -8.90 -26.31 25.02
C LYS A 598 -7.63 -26.01 25.82
N LYS A 599 -6.96 -24.88 25.55
CA LYS A 599 -5.72 -24.49 26.22
C LYS A 599 -5.93 -24.26 27.72
N GLN A 600 -7.09 -23.78 28.13
CA GLN A 600 -7.45 -23.55 29.53
C GLN A 600 -7.67 -24.85 30.33
N ILE A 601 -8.08 -25.94 29.69
CA ILE A 601 -8.27 -27.25 30.36
C ILE A 601 -6.94 -27.91 30.72
N ILE A 602 -5.82 -27.47 30.10
CA ILE A 602 -4.50 -28.06 30.22
C ILE A 602 -3.62 -27.25 31.20
N MET A 603 -3.97 -26.00 31.52
CA MET A 603 -3.32 -25.17 32.54
C MET A 603 -4.00 -25.36 33.90
#